data_ee87fddd3c7c05c34f068c07b424ef56
#
_entry.id   ee87fddd3c7c05c34f068c07b424ef56
#
_cell.length_a   1.000
_cell.length_b   1.000
_cell.length_c   1.000
_cell.angle_alpha   90.00
_cell.angle_beta   90.00
_cell.angle_gamma   90.00
#
_symmetry.space_group_name_H-M   'P 1'
#
loop_
_entity.id
_entity.type
_entity.pdbx_description
1 polymer ?
#
loop_
_entity_poly.entity_id
_entity_poly.type
_entity_poly.pdbx_seq_one_letter_code
_entity_poly.pdbx_strand_id
1 'polypeptide(L)'
;MKKKLKVLLTSAPTIDMEAFDKNINQIKGYVLYPPISLTTLAGSVLKKVDNVQIEILDLEFHIMKYFKENQESELEARVLMEKLIISKIDEFKPDVVGISVLFSRSHSNIFAIANIVKERNSSIQVVTGGNHATFAYKKILDECSNIDLVFLYEGDETFPKYLEYLKNNTKFEDLKGLAWRDKITRAPIISHHAPLIENLDPIPIPAWDLIPLKEYQKYGYY
;
A
#
# COMPACT_ATOMS: atom_id res chain seq x y z
N MET A 1 -28.59 -6.70 -0.29
CA MET A 1 -27.23 -7.05 -0.83
C MET A 1 -26.21 -6.70 0.22
N LYS A 2 -25.25 -7.60 0.55
CA LYS A 2 -24.14 -7.25 1.45
C LYS A 2 -23.29 -6.14 0.79
N LYS A 3 -22.86 -5.14 1.57
CA LYS A 3 -21.98 -4.05 1.12
C LYS A 3 -20.70 -4.66 0.53
N LYS A 4 -20.26 -4.16 -0.62
CA LYS A 4 -18.99 -4.58 -1.25
C LYS A 4 -17.82 -4.04 -0.43
N LEU A 5 -16.86 -4.88 -0.06
CA LEU A 5 -15.65 -4.45 0.63
C LEU A 5 -14.75 -3.71 -0.37
N LYS A 6 -14.32 -2.50 0.00
CA LYS A 6 -13.48 -1.65 -0.86
C LYS A 6 -12.06 -1.58 -0.33
N VAL A 7 -11.09 -1.96 -1.14
CA VAL A 7 -9.67 -2.02 -0.79
C VAL A 7 -8.89 -1.11 -1.73
N LEU A 8 -8.20 -0.12 -1.16
CA LEU A 8 -7.25 0.71 -1.87
C LEU A 8 -5.83 0.21 -1.56
N LEU A 9 -5.09 -0.17 -2.58
CA LEU A 9 -3.67 -0.54 -2.47
C LEU A 9 -2.80 0.61 -2.96
N THR A 10 -1.74 0.93 -2.23
CA THR A 10 -0.75 1.94 -2.62
C THR A 10 0.66 1.50 -2.20
N SER A 11 1.68 2.07 -2.82
CA SER A 11 3.08 1.93 -2.41
C SER A 11 3.58 3.22 -1.76
N ALA A 12 4.37 3.08 -0.71
CA ALA A 12 5.10 4.21 -0.16
C ALA A 12 6.18 4.65 -1.18
N PRO A 13 6.17 5.92 -1.66
CA PRO A 13 7.16 6.40 -2.61
C PRO A 13 8.59 6.16 -2.14
N THR A 14 9.47 5.82 -3.09
CA THR A 14 10.89 5.60 -2.81
C THR A 14 11.71 6.89 -2.91
N ILE A 15 11.13 7.93 -3.49
CA ILE A 15 11.71 9.26 -3.57
C ILE A 15 11.61 9.98 -2.23
N ASP A 16 12.58 10.83 -1.94
CA ASP A 16 12.52 11.75 -0.82
C ASP A 16 11.50 12.86 -1.15
N MET A 17 10.40 12.88 -0.41
CA MET A 17 9.30 13.81 -0.68
C MET A 17 9.60 15.25 -0.25
N GLU A 18 10.60 15.46 0.61
CA GLU A 18 11.02 16.79 1.07
C GLU A 18 12.12 17.36 0.19
N ALA A 19 13.05 16.51 -0.24
CA ALA A 19 14.16 16.87 -1.12
C ALA A 19 13.89 16.52 -2.60
N PHE A 20 12.62 16.38 -2.99
CA PHE A 20 12.27 16.01 -4.36
C PHE A 20 12.70 17.07 -5.36
N ASP A 21 13.64 16.71 -6.25
CA ASP A 21 14.05 17.58 -7.34
C ASP A 21 12.99 17.55 -8.46
N LYS A 22 12.34 18.68 -8.66
CA LYS A 22 11.33 18.85 -9.71
C LYS A 22 11.91 18.73 -11.12
N ASN A 23 13.23 18.92 -11.27
CA ASN A 23 13.94 18.73 -12.54
C ASN A 23 14.17 17.24 -12.86
N ILE A 24 13.18 16.43 -12.57
CA ILE A 24 13.22 14.96 -12.70
C ILE A 24 13.61 14.49 -14.10
N ASN A 25 13.35 15.31 -15.13
CA ASN A 25 13.81 15.03 -16.49
C ASN A 25 15.34 15.07 -16.63
N GLN A 26 16.06 15.63 -15.65
CA GLN A 26 17.53 15.70 -15.62
C GLN A 26 18.13 14.60 -14.73
N ILE A 27 17.32 13.89 -13.93
CA ILE A 27 17.80 12.79 -13.10
C ILE A 27 18.07 11.59 -14.01
N LYS A 28 19.33 11.44 -14.43
CA LYS A 28 19.78 10.27 -15.18
C LYS A 28 19.66 9.01 -14.30
N GLY A 29 19.03 7.97 -14.83
CA GLY A 29 18.98 6.66 -14.18
C GLY A 29 17.83 6.43 -13.21
N TYR A 30 16.86 7.34 -13.12
CA TYR A 30 15.62 7.05 -12.41
C TYR A 30 14.69 6.21 -13.31
N VAL A 31 14.32 5.04 -12.84
CA VAL A 31 13.42 4.14 -13.56
C VAL A 31 12.16 3.91 -12.76
N LEU A 32 11.03 4.25 -13.34
CA LEU A 32 9.72 3.99 -12.79
C LEU A 32 9.23 2.61 -13.24
N TYR A 33 9.11 1.69 -12.28
CA TYR A 33 8.62 0.34 -12.53
C TYR A 33 7.14 0.22 -12.16
N PRO A 34 6.34 -0.51 -12.96
CA PRO A 34 4.99 -0.87 -12.55
C PRO A 34 5.02 -1.63 -11.21
N PRO A 35 4.05 -1.38 -10.30
CA PRO A 35 4.05 -1.95 -8.95
C PRO A 35 3.57 -3.41 -8.97
N ILE A 36 4.45 -4.34 -9.42
CA ILE A 36 4.13 -5.76 -9.56
C ILE A 36 3.61 -6.37 -8.25
N SER A 37 4.15 -5.96 -7.10
CA SER A 37 3.71 -6.46 -5.80
C SER A 37 2.24 -6.12 -5.51
N LEU A 38 1.80 -4.91 -5.87
CA LEU A 38 0.41 -4.49 -5.67
C LEU A 38 -0.52 -5.20 -6.65
N THR A 39 -0.12 -5.34 -7.92
CA THR A 39 -0.94 -6.01 -8.94
C THR A 39 -1.05 -7.51 -8.67
N THR A 40 0.01 -8.18 -8.17
CA THR A 40 -0.03 -9.58 -7.76
C THR A 40 -0.94 -9.77 -6.55
N LEU A 41 -0.79 -8.94 -5.52
CA LEU A 41 -1.64 -8.98 -4.34
C LEU A 41 -3.12 -8.73 -4.69
N ALA A 42 -3.39 -7.75 -5.57
CA ALA A 42 -4.73 -7.48 -6.07
C ALA A 42 -5.33 -8.69 -6.80
N GLY A 43 -4.55 -9.34 -7.66
CA GLY A 43 -4.95 -10.57 -8.34
C GLY A 43 -5.31 -11.68 -7.34
N SER A 44 -4.50 -11.87 -6.30
CA SER A 44 -4.76 -12.85 -5.23
C SER A 44 -6.05 -12.56 -4.49
N VAL A 45 -6.31 -11.29 -4.17
CA VAL A 45 -7.57 -10.88 -3.53
C VAL A 45 -8.77 -11.08 -4.45
N LEU A 46 -8.70 -10.64 -5.71
CA LEU A 46 -9.80 -10.80 -6.67
C LEU A 46 -10.17 -12.27 -6.92
N LYS A 47 -9.19 -13.17 -6.84
CA LYS A 47 -9.39 -14.60 -6.98
C LYS A 47 -10.02 -15.26 -5.76
N LYS A 48 -9.69 -14.79 -4.54
CA LYS A 48 -9.96 -15.49 -3.28
C LYS A 48 -11.06 -14.85 -2.42
N VAL A 49 -11.42 -13.59 -2.69
CA VAL A 49 -12.36 -12.82 -1.87
C VAL A 49 -13.57 -12.43 -2.70
N ASP A 50 -14.73 -12.97 -2.37
CA ASP A 50 -15.98 -12.59 -3.03
C ASP A 50 -16.42 -11.17 -2.63
N ASN A 51 -17.16 -10.51 -3.53
CA ASN A 51 -17.79 -9.22 -3.25
C ASN A 51 -16.79 -8.16 -2.73
N VAL A 52 -15.62 -8.09 -3.36
CA VAL A 52 -14.57 -7.10 -3.13
C VAL A 52 -14.44 -6.17 -4.33
N GLN A 53 -14.02 -4.95 -4.10
CA GLN A 53 -13.57 -4.01 -5.13
C GLN A 53 -12.17 -3.51 -4.73
N ILE A 54 -11.25 -3.53 -5.68
CA ILE A 54 -9.88 -3.08 -5.47
C ILE A 54 -9.55 -1.97 -6.44
N GLU A 55 -8.86 -0.95 -5.94
CA GLU A 55 -8.17 0.04 -6.75
C GLU A 55 -6.71 0.14 -6.32
N ILE A 56 -5.85 0.51 -7.25
CA ILE A 56 -4.43 0.75 -7.00
C ILE A 56 -4.15 2.23 -7.24
N LEU A 57 -3.53 2.88 -6.27
CA LEU A 57 -2.97 4.23 -6.38
C LEU A 57 -1.45 4.13 -6.31
N ASP A 58 -0.78 4.09 -7.45
CA ASP A 58 0.68 4.21 -7.49
C ASP A 58 1.06 5.69 -7.35
N LEU A 59 1.38 6.08 -6.13
CA LEU A 59 1.73 7.47 -5.80
C LEU A 59 2.95 7.95 -6.57
N GLU A 60 3.98 7.10 -6.69
CA GLU A 60 5.23 7.45 -7.37
C GLU A 60 4.99 7.71 -8.85
N PHE A 61 4.18 6.87 -9.52
CA PHE A 61 3.77 7.08 -10.91
C PHE A 61 3.03 8.41 -11.10
N HIS A 62 2.03 8.69 -10.26
CA HIS A 62 1.23 9.90 -10.38
C HIS A 62 2.02 11.17 -10.10
N ILE A 63 2.93 11.15 -9.12
CA ILE A 63 3.83 12.25 -8.80
C ILE A 63 4.79 12.51 -9.97
N MET A 64 5.42 11.47 -10.48
CA MET A 64 6.34 11.58 -11.61
C MET A 64 5.63 12.09 -12.88
N LYS A 65 4.46 11.55 -13.18
CA LYS A 65 3.64 12.01 -14.29
C LYS A 65 3.31 13.49 -14.16
N TYR A 66 2.83 13.91 -12.99
CA TYR A 66 2.46 15.30 -12.74
C TYR A 66 3.62 16.27 -13.01
N PHE A 67 4.80 16.04 -12.44
CA PHE A 67 5.94 16.94 -12.62
C PHE A 67 6.53 16.89 -14.02
N LYS A 68 6.42 15.78 -14.74
CA LYS A 68 6.79 15.72 -16.15
C LYS A 68 5.86 16.53 -17.05
N GLU A 69 4.57 16.56 -16.71
CA GLU A 69 3.56 17.32 -17.49
C GLU A 69 3.48 18.78 -17.06
N ASN A 70 3.94 19.13 -15.83
CA ASN A 70 3.85 20.49 -15.24
C ASN A 70 5.22 20.92 -14.72
N GLN A 71 6.19 21.10 -15.61
CA GLN A 71 7.60 21.37 -15.29
C GLN A 71 7.81 22.68 -14.50
N GLU A 72 6.97 23.67 -14.71
CA GLU A 72 7.01 24.98 -14.02
C GLU A 72 6.19 25.00 -12.70
N SER A 73 5.62 23.85 -12.29
CA SER A 73 4.79 23.81 -11.08
C SER A 73 5.62 24.09 -9.83
N GLU A 74 5.17 24.99 -9.00
CA GLU A 74 5.73 25.27 -7.67
C GLU A 74 5.20 24.31 -6.59
N LEU A 75 4.23 23.44 -6.94
CA LEU A 75 3.65 22.50 -6.00
C LEU A 75 4.71 21.55 -5.43
N GLU A 76 4.74 21.38 -4.12
CA GLU A 76 5.63 20.42 -3.47
C GLU A 76 5.12 18.97 -3.68
N ALA A 77 6.04 18.03 -3.85
CA ALA A 77 5.71 16.63 -4.06
C ALA A 77 4.88 16.04 -2.90
N ARG A 78 5.19 16.46 -1.67
CA ARG A 78 4.45 16.06 -0.47
C ARG A 78 2.99 16.53 -0.50
N VAL A 79 2.77 17.80 -0.88
CA VAL A 79 1.40 18.36 -1.01
C VAL A 79 0.64 17.67 -2.14
N LEU A 80 1.32 17.34 -3.23
CA LEU A 80 0.70 16.58 -4.32
C LEU A 80 0.32 15.16 -3.85
N MET A 81 1.19 14.47 -3.13
CA MET A 81 0.90 13.15 -2.55
C MET A 81 -0.35 13.20 -1.67
N GLU A 82 -0.44 14.18 -0.78
CA GLU A 82 -1.59 14.37 0.09
C GLU A 82 -2.89 14.57 -0.71
N LYS A 83 -2.87 15.46 -1.71
CA LYS A 83 -4.02 15.70 -2.59
C LYS A 83 -4.45 14.42 -3.34
N LEU A 84 -3.52 13.64 -3.85
CA LEU A 84 -3.80 12.38 -4.54
C LEU A 84 -4.50 11.37 -3.61
N ILE A 85 -3.99 11.22 -2.38
CA ILE A 85 -4.56 10.30 -1.39
C ILE A 85 -5.97 10.75 -0.99
N ILE A 86 -6.16 12.03 -0.63
CA ILE A 86 -7.45 12.56 -0.21
C ILE A 86 -8.47 12.42 -1.34
N SER A 87 -8.13 12.83 -2.57
CA SER A 87 -9.01 12.69 -3.73
C SER A 87 -9.44 11.23 -3.95
N LYS A 88 -8.50 10.29 -3.84
CA LYS A 88 -8.79 8.87 -4.02
C LYS A 88 -9.67 8.31 -2.90
N ILE A 89 -9.45 8.72 -1.66
CA ILE A 89 -10.31 8.32 -0.52
C ILE A 89 -11.73 8.84 -0.71
N ASP A 90 -11.90 10.09 -1.13
CA ASP A 90 -13.22 10.72 -1.30
C ASP A 90 -14.02 10.08 -2.44
N GLU A 91 -13.35 9.77 -3.54
CA GLU A 91 -13.94 9.11 -4.71
C GLU A 91 -14.29 7.64 -4.41
N PHE A 92 -13.31 6.88 -3.98
CA PHE A 92 -13.42 5.43 -3.86
C PHE A 92 -14.08 5.00 -2.54
N LYS A 93 -13.88 5.75 -1.45
CA LYS A 93 -14.39 5.47 -0.09
C LYS A 93 -13.98 4.07 0.38
N PRO A 94 -12.67 3.80 0.50
CA PRO A 94 -12.17 2.49 0.89
C PRO A 94 -12.54 2.13 2.33
N ASP A 95 -12.74 0.84 2.59
CA ASP A 95 -12.84 0.28 3.95
C ASP A 95 -11.44 -0.08 4.48
N VAL A 96 -10.50 -0.41 3.57
CA VAL A 96 -9.11 -0.77 3.87
C VAL A 96 -8.16 -0.03 2.94
N VAL A 97 -7.07 0.51 3.50
CA VAL A 97 -5.92 1.02 2.74
C VAL A 97 -4.71 0.16 3.06
N GLY A 98 -4.18 -0.53 2.04
CA GLY A 98 -2.96 -1.34 2.13
C GLY A 98 -1.76 -0.60 1.55
N ILE A 99 -0.72 -0.38 2.36
CA ILE A 99 0.49 0.34 1.98
C ILE A 99 1.63 -0.65 1.82
N SER A 100 2.14 -0.82 0.59
CA SER A 100 3.34 -1.62 0.34
C SER A 100 4.60 -0.78 0.58
N VAL A 101 5.58 -1.35 1.29
CA VAL A 101 6.88 -0.72 1.51
C VAL A 101 8.02 -1.73 1.34
N LEU A 102 8.82 -1.51 0.31
CA LEU A 102 9.93 -2.40 -0.05
C LEU A 102 11.26 -1.95 0.55
N PHE A 103 11.49 -0.65 0.66
CA PHE A 103 12.79 -0.07 1.00
C PHE A 103 12.72 0.77 2.28
N SER A 104 13.79 0.73 3.08
CA SER A 104 13.90 1.48 4.33
C SER A 104 13.84 3.00 4.15
N ARG A 105 14.26 3.50 2.99
CA ARG A 105 14.15 4.92 2.63
C ARG A 105 12.71 5.45 2.58
N SER A 106 11.74 4.56 2.37
CA SER A 106 10.31 4.90 2.33
C SER A 106 9.63 4.85 3.70
N HIS A 107 10.40 4.65 4.79
CA HIS A 107 9.85 4.43 6.14
C HIS A 107 8.96 5.60 6.61
N SER A 108 9.43 6.84 6.49
CA SER A 108 8.66 8.04 6.86
C SER A 108 7.42 8.24 5.99
N ASN A 109 7.48 7.85 4.72
CA ASN A 109 6.36 7.98 3.79
C ASN A 109 5.19 7.08 4.17
N ILE A 110 5.43 5.91 4.81
CA ILE A 110 4.35 5.07 5.33
C ILE A 110 3.51 5.85 6.36
N PHE A 111 4.19 6.55 7.26
CA PHE A 111 3.53 7.29 8.34
C PHE A 111 2.76 8.48 7.80
N ALA A 112 3.33 9.21 6.83
CA ALA A 112 2.64 10.31 6.17
C ALA A 112 1.34 9.83 5.51
N ILE A 113 1.37 8.72 4.76
CA ILE A 113 0.19 8.14 4.13
C ILE A 113 -0.83 7.71 5.18
N ALA A 114 -0.40 6.98 6.23
CA ALA A 114 -1.29 6.50 7.28
C ALA A 114 -1.99 7.65 8.02
N ASN A 115 -1.25 8.72 8.31
CA ASN A 115 -1.79 9.92 8.97
C ASN A 115 -2.86 10.59 8.09
N ILE A 116 -2.56 10.85 6.82
CA ILE A 116 -3.51 11.45 5.86
C ILE A 116 -4.80 10.60 5.78
N VAL A 117 -4.67 9.27 5.69
CA VAL A 117 -5.82 8.37 5.62
C VAL A 117 -6.67 8.46 6.89
N LYS A 118 -6.06 8.38 8.07
CA LYS A 118 -6.78 8.40 9.35
C LYS A 118 -7.38 9.79 9.68
N GLU A 119 -6.70 10.86 9.32
CA GLU A 119 -7.21 12.24 9.44
C GLU A 119 -8.43 12.43 8.55
N ARG A 120 -8.40 11.90 7.32
CA ARG A 120 -9.55 11.97 6.42
C ARG A 120 -10.73 11.13 6.87
N ASN A 121 -10.48 9.91 7.33
CA ASN A 121 -11.49 9.00 7.87
C ASN A 121 -10.86 7.96 8.82
N SER A 122 -11.02 8.16 10.10
CA SER A 122 -10.45 7.29 11.15
C SER A 122 -11.00 5.85 11.15
N SER A 123 -12.13 5.59 10.50
CA SER A 123 -12.72 4.25 10.39
C SER A 123 -12.03 3.35 9.37
N ILE A 124 -11.24 3.91 8.45
CA ILE A 124 -10.52 3.12 7.45
C ILE A 124 -9.45 2.29 8.16
N GLN A 125 -9.40 0.99 7.85
CA GLN A 125 -8.32 0.12 8.31
C GLN A 125 -7.05 0.42 7.49
N VAL A 126 -5.98 0.84 8.16
CA VAL A 126 -4.69 1.10 7.52
C VAL A 126 -3.73 -0.04 7.84
N VAL A 127 -3.32 -0.74 6.81
CA VAL A 127 -2.42 -1.89 6.95
C VAL A 127 -1.18 -1.69 6.08
N THR A 128 -0.06 -2.25 6.49
CA THR A 128 1.18 -2.19 5.70
C THR A 128 1.81 -3.57 5.55
N GLY A 129 2.60 -3.74 4.51
CA GLY A 129 3.32 -4.97 4.21
C GLY A 129 4.49 -4.72 3.26
N GLY A 130 5.18 -5.79 2.90
CA GLY A 130 6.36 -5.76 2.06
C GLY A 130 7.65 -5.98 2.83
N ASN A 131 8.76 -6.00 2.11
CA ASN A 131 10.04 -6.45 2.67
C ASN A 131 10.50 -5.58 3.85
N HIS A 132 10.46 -4.25 3.70
CA HIS A 132 10.82 -3.36 4.81
C HIS A 132 9.89 -3.52 6.01
N ALA A 133 8.56 -3.61 5.78
CA ALA A 133 7.59 -3.80 6.86
C ALA A 133 7.84 -5.07 7.66
N THR A 134 8.23 -6.16 6.98
CA THR A 134 8.54 -7.44 7.62
C THR A 134 9.67 -7.32 8.65
N PHE A 135 10.74 -6.60 8.32
CA PHE A 135 11.89 -6.45 9.23
C PHE A 135 11.71 -5.30 10.22
N ALA A 136 10.92 -4.28 9.89
CA ALA A 136 10.74 -3.09 10.71
C ALA A 136 9.39 -3.05 11.44
N TYR A 137 8.61 -4.14 11.48
CA TYR A 137 7.24 -4.15 12.01
C TYR A 137 7.12 -3.55 13.41
N LYS A 138 8.07 -3.88 14.29
CA LYS A 138 8.08 -3.37 15.66
C LYS A 138 8.21 -1.85 15.66
N LYS A 139 9.23 -1.33 14.96
CA LYS A 139 9.46 0.11 14.82
C LYS A 139 8.27 0.82 14.20
N ILE A 140 7.68 0.26 13.14
CA ILE A 140 6.48 0.81 12.49
C ILE A 140 5.31 0.93 13.48
N LEU A 141 5.07 -0.13 14.26
CA LEU A 141 3.99 -0.13 15.23
C LEU A 141 4.28 0.78 16.43
N ASP A 142 5.54 0.91 16.86
CA ASP A 142 5.92 1.79 17.97
C ASP A 142 5.82 3.28 17.56
N GLU A 143 6.21 3.64 16.33
CA GLU A 143 6.31 5.03 15.87
C GLU A 143 5.00 5.59 15.28
N CYS A 144 4.10 4.76 14.73
CA CYS A 144 2.88 5.23 14.07
C CYS A 144 1.61 4.52 14.55
N SER A 145 0.84 5.18 15.40
CA SER A 145 -0.44 4.66 15.92
C SER A 145 -1.52 4.51 14.85
N ASN A 146 -1.38 5.19 13.72
CA ASN A 146 -2.33 5.18 12.60
C ASN A 146 -2.19 3.99 11.65
N ILE A 147 -1.20 3.11 11.90
CA ILE A 147 -1.11 1.80 11.24
C ILE A 147 -1.73 0.76 12.16
N ASP A 148 -2.78 0.10 11.70
CA ASP A 148 -3.53 -0.86 12.51
C ASP A 148 -2.85 -2.24 12.54
N LEU A 149 -2.24 -2.67 11.41
CA LEU A 149 -1.70 -4.01 11.23
C LEU A 149 -0.53 -4.03 10.25
N VAL A 150 0.44 -4.91 10.49
CA VAL A 150 1.57 -5.17 9.59
C VAL A 150 1.52 -6.60 9.09
N PHE A 151 1.52 -6.79 7.77
CA PHE A 151 1.68 -8.08 7.12
C PHE A 151 3.16 -8.43 6.98
N LEU A 152 3.52 -9.62 7.41
CA LEU A 152 4.89 -10.11 7.41
C LEU A 152 5.07 -11.14 6.29
N TYR A 153 6.19 -11.05 5.58
CA TYR A 153 6.52 -11.96 4.47
C TYR A 153 5.54 -11.86 3.29
N GLU A 154 5.08 -13.00 2.77
CA GLU A 154 4.22 -13.09 1.60
C GLU A 154 2.75 -12.85 1.95
N GLY A 155 2.18 -11.78 1.41
CA GLY A 155 0.80 -11.37 1.69
C GLY A 155 -0.27 -12.09 0.86
N ASP A 156 0.11 -12.80 -0.20
CA ASP A 156 -0.81 -13.36 -1.22
C ASP A 156 -1.81 -14.38 -0.68
N GLU A 157 -1.50 -15.02 0.44
CA GLU A 157 -2.39 -15.92 1.17
C GLU A 157 -3.04 -15.24 2.39
N THR A 158 -2.26 -14.45 3.11
CA THR A 158 -2.69 -13.89 4.40
C THR A 158 -3.61 -12.70 4.24
N PHE A 159 -3.34 -11.82 3.28
CA PHE A 159 -4.16 -10.61 3.07
C PHE A 159 -5.58 -10.93 2.60
N PRO A 160 -5.82 -11.83 1.61
CA PRO A 160 -7.17 -12.26 1.28
C PRO A 160 -7.93 -12.86 2.46
N LYS A 161 -7.29 -13.69 3.28
CA LYS A 161 -7.90 -14.25 4.51
C LYS A 161 -8.28 -13.16 5.50
N TYR A 162 -7.40 -12.18 5.72
CA TYR A 162 -7.71 -11.03 6.57
C TYR A 162 -8.95 -10.25 6.09
N LEU A 163 -9.07 -10.02 4.78
CA LEU A 163 -10.24 -9.34 4.21
C LEU A 163 -11.53 -10.13 4.44
N GLU A 164 -11.49 -11.47 4.36
CA GLU A 164 -12.64 -12.31 4.70
C GLU A 164 -13.01 -12.20 6.20
N TYR A 165 -12.03 -12.12 7.10
CA TYR A 165 -12.29 -11.88 8.53
C TYR A 165 -12.96 -10.53 8.76
N LEU A 166 -12.50 -9.47 8.10
CA LEU A 166 -13.15 -8.16 8.16
C LEU A 166 -14.60 -8.19 7.67
N LYS A 167 -14.86 -8.82 6.53
CA LYS A 167 -16.22 -8.96 5.96
C LYS A 167 -17.18 -9.68 6.91
N ASN A 168 -16.67 -10.68 7.62
CA ASN A 168 -17.47 -11.52 8.49
C ASN A 168 -17.47 -11.02 9.94
N ASN A 169 -16.77 -9.92 10.22
CA ASN A 169 -16.58 -9.36 11.57
C ASN A 169 -16.09 -10.43 12.58
N THR A 170 -15.14 -11.24 12.14
CA THR A 170 -14.51 -12.29 12.93
C THR A 170 -13.11 -11.89 13.39
N LYS A 171 -12.52 -12.66 14.28
CA LYS A 171 -11.19 -12.39 14.81
C LYS A 171 -10.13 -12.84 13.82
N PHE A 172 -9.06 -12.06 13.66
CA PHE A 172 -7.93 -12.34 12.77
C PHE A 172 -6.68 -12.80 13.52
N GLU A 173 -6.70 -12.83 14.82
CA GLU A 173 -5.53 -13.13 15.68
C GLU A 173 -4.95 -14.54 15.44
N ASP A 174 -5.75 -15.46 14.89
CA ASP A 174 -5.31 -16.81 14.48
C ASP A 174 -4.58 -16.84 13.13
N LEU A 175 -4.61 -15.73 12.37
CA LEU A 175 -3.87 -15.65 11.12
C LEU A 175 -2.36 -15.57 11.37
N LYS A 176 -1.60 -16.34 10.61
CA LYS A 176 -0.13 -16.32 10.66
C LYS A 176 0.40 -15.16 9.82
N GLY A 177 1.59 -14.67 10.17
CA GLY A 177 2.29 -13.65 9.41
C GLY A 177 1.74 -12.23 9.62
N LEU A 178 1.24 -11.94 10.80
CA LEU A 178 0.72 -10.62 11.18
C LEU A 178 1.43 -10.08 12.41
N ALA A 179 1.51 -8.75 12.48
CA ALA A 179 1.88 -8.03 13.69
C ALA A 179 0.94 -6.85 13.92
N TRP A 180 0.57 -6.61 15.18
CA TRP A 180 -0.34 -5.54 15.60
C TRP A 180 -0.01 -5.07 17.00
N ARG A 181 -0.66 -4.04 17.49
CA ARG A 181 -0.53 -3.58 18.89
C ARG A 181 -1.54 -4.26 19.79
N ASP A 182 -1.06 -4.75 20.91
CA ASP A 182 -1.95 -5.17 22.02
C ASP A 182 -2.87 -4.01 22.42
N LYS A 183 -4.12 -4.31 22.66
CA LYS A 183 -5.14 -3.29 22.97
C LYS A 183 -4.92 -2.63 24.34
N ILE A 184 -4.33 -3.35 25.28
CA ILE A 184 -4.12 -2.93 26.67
C ILE A 184 -2.72 -2.33 26.84
N THR A 185 -1.69 -3.14 26.55
CA THR A 185 -0.30 -2.77 26.80
C THR A 185 0.28 -1.87 25.73
N ARG A 186 -0.38 -1.79 24.55
CA ARG A 186 0.11 -1.11 23.33
C ARG A 186 1.38 -1.70 22.75
N ALA A 187 1.94 -2.74 23.35
CA ALA A 187 3.12 -3.42 22.85
C ALA A 187 2.84 -4.14 21.52
N PRO A 188 3.81 -4.21 20.61
CA PRO A 188 3.70 -5.02 19.40
C PRO A 188 3.54 -6.50 19.73
N ILE A 189 2.49 -7.11 19.16
CA ILE A 189 2.26 -8.56 19.16
C ILE A 189 2.57 -9.07 17.76
N ILE A 190 3.18 -10.24 17.69
CA ILE A 190 3.41 -10.98 16.44
C ILE A 190 2.68 -12.32 16.50
N SER A 191 1.97 -12.67 15.46
CA SER A 191 1.43 -14.02 15.28
C SER A 191 2.54 -15.01 14.88
N HIS A 192 2.22 -16.30 14.81
CA HIS A 192 3.15 -17.29 14.28
C HIS A 192 3.58 -16.91 12.85
N HIS A 193 4.79 -17.31 12.45
CA HIS A 193 5.27 -17.13 11.09
C HIS A 193 4.32 -17.79 10.08
N ALA A 194 3.97 -17.06 9.02
CA ALA A 194 3.34 -17.67 7.86
C ALA A 194 4.37 -18.57 7.16
N PRO A 195 3.98 -19.77 6.72
CA PRO A 195 4.87 -20.56 5.87
C PRO A 195 5.12 -19.81 4.55
N LEU A 196 6.30 -19.98 3.98
CA LEU A 196 6.57 -19.53 2.62
C LEU A 196 5.66 -20.26 1.64
N ILE A 197 5.31 -19.61 0.55
CA ILE A 197 4.50 -20.22 -0.51
C ILE A 197 5.42 -21.12 -1.34
N GLU A 198 5.39 -22.44 -1.08
CA GLU A 198 6.25 -23.41 -1.77
C GLU A 198 5.84 -23.60 -3.24
N ASN A 199 4.55 -23.61 -3.52
CA ASN A 199 4.02 -23.71 -4.89
C ASN A 199 3.46 -22.36 -5.34
N LEU A 200 4.08 -21.76 -6.36
CA LEU A 200 3.68 -20.48 -6.92
C LEU A 200 2.61 -20.60 -8.03
N ASP A 201 2.37 -21.79 -8.58
CA ASP A 201 1.40 -21.99 -9.67
C ASP A 201 -0.04 -21.54 -9.35
N PRO A 202 -0.53 -21.66 -8.09
CA PRO A 202 -1.85 -21.17 -7.72
C PRO A 202 -1.95 -19.64 -7.63
N ILE A 203 -0.82 -18.90 -7.58
CA ILE A 203 -0.82 -17.46 -7.56
C ILE A 203 -1.36 -16.95 -8.90
N PRO A 204 -2.37 -16.08 -8.91
CA PRO A 204 -2.95 -15.61 -10.16
C PRO A 204 -2.00 -14.67 -10.90
N ILE A 205 -2.28 -14.49 -12.18
CA ILE A 205 -1.64 -13.44 -12.98
C ILE A 205 -1.90 -12.09 -12.29
N PRO A 206 -0.89 -11.21 -12.20
CA PRO A 206 -1.06 -9.88 -11.66
C PRO A 206 -2.19 -9.10 -12.35
N ALA A 207 -2.98 -8.37 -11.58
CA ALA A 207 -4.11 -7.58 -12.08
C ALA A 207 -3.65 -6.29 -12.79
N TRP A 208 -3.02 -6.45 -13.94
CA TRP A 208 -2.43 -5.35 -14.75
C TRP A 208 -3.46 -4.35 -15.25
N ASP A 209 -4.71 -4.76 -15.36
CA ASP A 209 -5.86 -3.93 -15.75
C ASP A 209 -6.22 -2.86 -14.70
N LEU A 210 -5.71 -2.99 -13.47
CA LEU A 210 -5.89 -2.00 -12.40
C LEU A 210 -4.90 -0.83 -12.46
N ILE A 211 -3.93 -0.86 -13.36
CA ILE A 211 -2.95 0.22 -13.53
C ILE A 211 -2.83 0.64 -15.00
N PRO A 212 -2.44 1.88 -15.30
CA PRO A 212 -2.24 2.35 -16.66
C PRO A 212 -0.90 1.87 -17.24
N LEU A 213 -0.70 0.55 -17.38
CA LEU A 213 0.56 -0.10 -17.72
C LEU A 213 1.28 0.53 -18.93
N LYS A 214 0.52 0.91 -19.97
CA LYS A 214 1.08 1.56 -21.19
C LYS A 214 1.68 2.94 -20.89
N GLU A 215 1.21 3.63 -19.86
CA GLU A 215 1.72 4.95 -19.52
C GLU A 215 3.06 4.89 -18.79
N TYR A 216 3.40 3.77 -18.15
CA TYR A 216 4.72 3.59 -17.54
C TYR A 216 5.85 3.67 -18.57
N GLN A 217 5.61 3.20 -19.79
CA GLN A 217 6.57 3.35 -20.90
C GLN A 217 6.82 4.81 -21.28
N LYS A 218 5.80 5.67 -21.14
CA LYS A 218 5.90 7.09 -21.45
C LYS A 218 6.62 7.88 -20.36
N TYR A 219 6.38 7.55 -19.09
CA TYR A 219 6.90 8.31 -17.95
C TYR A 219 8.09 7.65 -17.25
N GLY A 220 8.34 6.37 -17.48
CA GLY A 220 9.56 5.69 -17.08
C GLY A 220 10.74 6.05 -17.98
N TYR A 221 11.96 6.01 -17.44
CA TYR A 221 13.19 6.09 -18.24
C TYR A 221 13.57 4.68 -18.69
N TYR A 222 13.90 4.56 -19.96
CA TYR A 222 14.59 3.42 -20.56
C TYR A 222 15.95 3.88 -21.05
#